data_ff93127a956a13c62dde38313b92e53b
#
_entry.id   ff93127a956a13c62dde38313b92e53b
#
_cell.length_a   1.000
_cell.length_b   1.000
_cell.length_c   1.000
_cell.angle_alpha   90.00
_cell.angle_beta   90.00
_cell.angle_gamma   90.00
#
_symmetry.space_group_name_H-M   'P 1'
#
loop_
_entity.id
_entity.type
_entity.pdbx_description
1 polymer ?
#
loop_
_entity_poly.entity_id
_entity_poly.type
_entity_poly.pdbx_seq_one_letter_code
_entity_poly.pdbx_strand_id
1 'polypeptide(L)'
;MAGSHVAFSKRKETRLAGPLEGQIMSTSYRIGLVGKPSVGKSSFFNAATMNDVPEGAYPFTTIDPSVGEAYVRVDCAAPEFDEECTPNVGYCDHGTRFVPTKLVDVAGLIPGAHEGNGLGNQFLSDLNETDVLVHVVDFSGETDLEGEPTEGHDPRKDIAFLEEELDQWYLGVLEKGIDRYASGYTTEDDAIEEELAVQMSAFKTNEDEIKRLIRRTDVGFDPEGWEDADKLELAREIRKETKPMVIAANKMDTPEAQDNYEEITNDPEYEHLTIVPCSAHAEKALKSADQAGVVDYRPGDEDFEIVGDISDEQEQGLEQIRDFLSEYGASGVQAAIETALFDVLEVTPVFPGGANGLGNERGEVLPDCYLIPPNSTAEDFAYSLHSDIGDGFLHAIDCRSNRQLGKDYEVESRDVIEVITTN
;
A
#
# COMPACT_ATOMS: atom_id res chain seq x y z
N MET A 1 -3.72 18.57 -28.76
CA MET A 1 -5.10 18.19 -28.39
C MET A 1 -5.39 16.83 -28.98
N ALA A 2 -5.22 15.81 -28.24
CA ALA A 2 -5.86 14.49 -28.42
C ALA A 2 -5.57 13.69 -27.16
N GLY A 3 -6.48 13.70 -26.22
CA GLY A 3 -6.40 12.87 -25.03
C GLY A 3 -6.60 11.41 -25.42
N SER A 4 -5.61 10.59 -25.15
CA SER A 4 -5.72 9.13 -25.24
C SER A 4 -6.31 8.59 -23.93
N HIS A 5 -7.63 8.39 -23.89
CA HIS A 5 -8.25 7.53 -22.91
C HIS A 5 -7.77 6.09 -23.17
N VAL A 6 -6.91 5.58 -22.32
CA VAL A 6 -6.61 4.15 -22.26
C VAL A 6 -7.83 3.47 -21.63
N ALA A 7 -8.54 2.70 -22.44
CA ALA A 7 -9.67 1.91 -21.99
C ALA A 7 -9.14 0.68 -21.21
N PHE A 8 -9.26 0.71 -19.90
CA PHE A 8 -9.05 -0.46 -19.07
C PHE A 8 -10.10 -1.54 -19.41
N SER A 9 -9.61 -2.69 -19.81
CA SER A 9 -10.40 -3.90 -20.02
C SER A 9 -10.96 -4.35 -18.66
N LYS A 10 -12.28 -4.42 -18.54
CA LYS A 10 -12.96 -5.00 -17.39
C LYS A 10 -12.49 -6.45 -17.18
N ARG A 11 -11.62 -6.69 -16.20
CA ARG A 11 -11.38 -8.03 -15.66
C ARG A 11 -12.63 -8.45 -14.89
N LYS A 12 -13.06 -9.68 -15.16
CA LYS A 12 -14.19 -10.32 -14.50
C LYS A 12 -13.88 -10.58 -13.03
N GLU A 13 -14.88 -10.28 -12.21
CA GLU A 13 -15.07 -10.55 -10.81
C GLU A 13 -14.43 -11.87 -10.34
N THR A 14 -13.47 -11.74 -9.44
CA THR A 14 -13.14 -12.80 -8.49
C THR A 14 -13.33 -12.18 -7.11
N ARG A 15 -14.35 -12.58 -6.38
CA ARG A 15 -14.59 -12.15 -5.00
C ARG A 15 -13.37 -12.54 -4.17
N LEU A 16 -12.71 -11.55 -3.60
CA LEU A 16 -11.82 -11.77 -2.45
C LEU A 16 -12.71 -12.25 -1.30
N ALA A 17 -12.25 -13.24 -0.54
CA ALA A 17 -12.96 -13.72 0.62
C ALA A 17 -13.17 -12.58 1.62
N GLY A 18 -14.37 -12.47 2.17
CA GLY A 18 -14.69 -11.48 3.20
C GLY A 18 -13.82 -11.64 4.45
N PRO A 19 -13.76 -10.63 5.31
CA PRO A 19 -12.89 -10.64 6.49
C PRO A 19 -13.20 -11.85 7.38
N LEU A 20 -12.13 -12.46 7.90
CA LEU A 20 -12.20 -13.58 8.87
C LEU A 20 -12.99 -13.14 10.11
N GLU A 21 -13.96 -13.94 10.53
CA GLU A 21 -14.75 -13.72 11.74
C GLU A 21 -13.84 -13.44 12.95
N GLY A 22 -13.92 -12.23 13.51
CA GLY A 22 -13.33 -11.88 14.81
C GLY A 22 -12.09 -10.97 14.78
N GLN A 23 -11.60 -10.50 13.65
CA GLN A 23 -10.58 -9.45 13.64
C GLN A 23 -11.23 -8.06 13.67
N ILE A 24 -10.91 -7.28 14.72
CA ILE A 24 -11.11 -5.82 14.70
C ILE A 24 -10.27 -5.31 13.53
N MET A 25 -10.93 -4.92 12.44
CA MET A 25 -10.22 -4.41 11.26
C MET A 25 -9.47 -3.15 11.65
N SER A 26 -8.15 -3.21 11.61
CA SER A 26 -7.30 -2.05 11.80
C SER A 26 -7.62 -1.07 10.67
N THR A 27 -8.04 0.13 11.01
CA THR A 27 -8.26 1.23 10.06
C THR A 27 -6.96 1.74 9.43
N SER A 28 -5.84 1.15 9.76
CA SER A 28 -4.51 1.58 9.34
C SER A 28 -3.77 0.46 8.64
N TYR A 29 -3.71 0.53 7.32
CA TYR A 29 -2.87 -0.36 6.50
C TYR A 29 -1.39 -0.12 6.77
N ARG A 30 -0.59 -1.16 6.60
CA ARG A 30 0.86 -1.12 6.77
C ARG A 30 1.56 -1.34 5.43
N ILE A 31 2.28 -0.34 4.99
CA ILE A 31 3.07 -0.36 3.76
C ILE A 31 4.52 -0.65 4.13
N GLY A 32 5.09 -1.73 3.63
CA GLY A 32 6.50 -2.07 3.85
C GLY A 32 7.39 -1.43 2.80
N LEU A 33 8.36 -0.63 3.21
CA LEU A 33 9.42 -0.17 2.32
C LEU A 33 10.51 -1.22 2.26
N VAL A 34 10.78 -1.72 1.05
CA VAL A 34 11.81 -2.73 0.78
C VAL A 34 12.78 -2.22 -0.29
N GLY A 35 13.97 -2.79 -0.33
CA GLY A 35 14.98 -2.47 -1.32
C GLY A 35 16.40 -2.74 -0.79
N LYS A 36 17.36 -2.86 -1.70
CA LYS A 36 18.77 -3.03 -1.37
C LYS A 36 19.35 -1.81 -0.62
N PRO A 37 20.55 -1.87 -0.06
CA PRO A 37 21.21 -0.69 0.49
C PRO A 37 21.43 0.40 -0.57
N SER A 38 21.48 1.66 -0.16
CA SER A 38 21.83 2.84 -0.97
C SER A 38 20.84 3.25 -2.08
N VAL A 39 19.68 2.59 -2.23
CA VAL A 39 18.65 2.98 -3.21
C VAL A 39 17.87 4.25 -2.86
N GLY A 40 18.07 4.79 -1.65
CA GLY A 40 17.31 5.93 -1.14
C GLY A 40 16.10 5.58 -0.29
N LYS A 41 15.97 4.32 0.20
CA LYS A 41 14.87 3.86 1.04
C LYS A 41 14.63 4.74 2.27
N SER A 42 15.67 5.07 3.04
CA SER A 42 15.57 5.96 4.20
C SER A 42 15.24 7.41 3.81
N SER A 43 15.66 7.86 2.63
CA SER A 43 15.25 9.17 2.10
C SER A 43 13.76 9.18 1.74
N PHE A 44 13.26 8.11 1.13
CA PHE A 44 11.84 7.91 0.84
C PHE A 44 11.02 7.89 2.14
N PHE A 45 11.44 7.07 3.12
CA PHE A 45 10.78 6.99 4.42
C PHE A 45 10.68 8.35 5.10
N ASN A 46 11.80 9.07 5.19
CA ASN A 46 11.82 10.40 5.79
C ASN A 46 10.95 11.38 5.01
N ALA A 47 11.04 11.38 3.68
CA ALA A 47 10.19 12.24 2.84
C ALA A 47 8.70 11.95 3.03
N ALA A 48 8.30 10.68 3.08
CA ALA A 48 6.92 10.25 3.26
C ALA A 48 6.36 10.61 4.65
N THR A 49 7.19 10.55 5.71
CA THR A 49 6.76 10.72 7.11
C THR A 49 7.02 12.13 7.67
N MET A 50 7.76 12.98 6.97
CA MET A 50 7.94 14.40 7.31
C MET A 50 6.68 15.20 6.94
N ASN A 51 5.65 15.12 7.76
CA ASN A 51 4.44 15.91 7.54
C ASN A 51 4.33 16.98 8.64
N ASP A 52 4.02 18.24 8.25
CA ASP A 52 3.56 19.28 9.16
C ASP A 52 2.13 18.95 9.61
N VAL A 53 2.04 18.08 10.60
CA VAL A 53 0.75 17.74 11.19
C VAL A 53 0.44 18.77 12.26
N PRO A 54 -0.76 19.40 12.26
CA PRO A 54 -1.17 20.32 13.29
C PRO A 54 -1.03 19.70 14.68
N GLU A 55 -0.52 20.48 15.67
CA GLU A 55 -0.39 20.01 17.05
C GLU A 55 -1.73 19.48 17.58
N GLY A 56 -1.75 18.21 17.96
CA GLY A 56 -2.95 17.52 18.47
C GLY A 56 -3.52 16.42 17.59
N ALA A 57 -3.03 16.23 16.37
CA ALA A 57 -3.48 15.18 15.45
C ALA A 57 -2.93 13.77 15.77
N TYR A 58 -2.11 13.63 16.81
CA TYR A 58 -1.52 12.35 17.23
C TYR A 58 -2.16 11.81 18.51
N PRO A 59 -3.00 10.78 18.43
CA PRO A 59 -3.47 10.08 19.63
C PRO A 59 -2.48 9.07 20.22
N PHE A 60 -1.46 8.59 19.46
CA PHE A 60 -0.58 7.49 19.91
C PHE A 60 0.88 7.67 19.49
N THR A 61 1.72 8.08 20.42
CA THR A 61 3.17 8.17 20.28
C THR A 61 3.87 7.00 20.98
N THR A 62 3.88 5.82 20.38
CA THR A 62 4.91 4.82 20.70
C THR A 62 5.66 4.58 19.40
N ILE A 63 6.80 5.22 19.26
CA ILE A 63 7.61 5.20 18.05
C ILE A 63 8.55 3.99 18.15
N ASP A 64 8.24 2.93 17.44
CA ASP A 64 9.25 2.01 16.95
C ASP A 64 10.05 2.77 15.88
N PRO A 65 11.38 2.85 15.95
CA PRO A 65 12.19 3.62 14.99
C PRO A 65 12.03 3.19 13.53
N SER A 66 11.48 2.01 13.29
CA SER A 66 11.21 1.45 11.96
C SER A 66 9.80 1.70 11.44
N VAL A 67 8.91 2.33 12.22
CA VAL A 67 7.52 2.59 11.81
C VAL A 67 7.24 4.08 11.85
N GLY A 68 6.84 4.64 10.70
CA GLY A 68 6.41 6.04 10.57
C GLY A 68 4.92 6.14 10.20
N GLU A 69 4.36 7.32 10.39
CA GLU A 69 3.04 7.66 9.91
C GLU A 69 3.15 8.41 8.59
N ALA A 70 2.52 7.88 7.55
CA ALA A 70 2.34 8.51 6.26
C ALA A 70 0.85 8.75 6.03
N TYR A 71 0.51 9.52 5.01
CA TYR A 71 -0.87 9.86 4.71
C TYR A 71 -1.18 9.54 3.25
N VAL A 72 -2.43 9.17 2.98
CA VAL A 72 -2.97 9.10 1.63
C VAL A 72 -4.05 10.15 1.45
N ARG A 73 -4.15 10.71 0.25
CA ARG A 73 -5.09 11.76 -0.09
C ARG A 73 -6.42 11.16 -0.55
N VAL A 74 -7.50 11.69 -0.02
CA VAL A 74 -8.86 11.37 -0.42
C VAL A 74 -9.61 12.68 -0.59
N ASP A 75 -10.34 12.86 -1.68
CA ASP A 75 -11.21 14.03 -1.82
C ASP A 75 -12.24 14.06 -0.69
N CYS A 76 -12.21 15.10 0.10
CA CYS A 76 -13.12 15.24 1.23
C CYS A 76 -14.59 15.34 0.76
N ALA A 77 -15.47 14.60 1.40
CA ALA A 77 -16.89 14.64 1.05
C ALA A 77 -17.64 15.83 1.65
N ALA A 78 -17.12 16.51 2.69
CA ALA A 78 -17.80 17.60 3.37
C ALA A 78 -18.22 18.79 2.45
N PRO A 79 -17.39 19.23 1.48
CA PRO A 79 -17.77 20.30 0.56
C PRO A 79 -19.01 19.96 -0.30
N GLU A 80 -19.32 18.70 -0.55
CA GLU A 80 -20.52 18.28 -1.29
C GLU A 80 -21.81 18.59 -0.52
N PHE A 81 -21.70 18.84 0.78
CA PHE A 81 -22.81 19.15 1.69
C PHE A 81 -22.78 20.62 2.19
N ASP A 82 -21.97 21.48 1.57
CA ASP A 82 -21.72 22.86 1.99
C ASP A 82 -21.19 22.98 3.44
N GLU A 83 -20.39 21.96 3.90
CA GLU A 83 -19.83 21.89 5.25
C GLU A 83 -18.30 21.85 5.23
N GLU A 84 -17.68 22.22 6.35
CA GLU A 84 -16.26 22.04 6.61
C GLU A 84 -16.06 20.85 7.56
N CYS A 85 -15.18 19.92 7.20
CA CYS A 85 -14.91 18.77 8.06
C CYS A 85 -14.01 19.12 9.25
N THR A 86 -14.18 18.36 10.33
CA THR A 86 -13.39 18.46 11.57
C THR A 86 -12.71 17.13 11.88
N PRO A 87 -11.56 16.81 11.20
CA PRO A 87 -10.88 15.53 11.37
C PRO A 87 -10.45 15.24 12.80
N ASN A 88 -10.75 14.04 13.32
CA ASN A 88 -10.18 13.52 14.57
C ASN A 88 -8.80 12.91 14.35
N VAL A 89 -8.63 12.30 13.19
CA VAL A 89 -7.39 11.61 12.80
C VAL A 89 -6.98 12.10 11.41
N GLY A 90 -5.70 12.39 11.25
CA GLY A 90 -5.22 13.09 10.06
C GLY A 90 -5.65 14.53 10.00
N TYR A 91 -5.70 15.11 8.83
CA TYR A 91 -6.10 16.51 8.62
C TYR A 91 -6.81 16.67 7.26
N CYS A 92 -7.39 17.84 7.04
CA CYS A 92 -7.98 18.19 5.75
C CYS A 92 -7.43 19.55 5.32
N ASP A 93 -6.96 19.61 4.09
CA ASP A 93 -6.41 20.81 3.49
C ASP A 93 -7.08 21.08 2.16
N HIS A 94 -7.70 22.25 2.02
CA HIS A 94 -8.39 22.70 0.80
C HIS A 94 -9.28 21.63 0.12
N GLY A 95 -10.03 20.86 0.93
CA GLY A 95 -10.92 19.81 0.42
C GLY A 95 -10.24 18.47 0.13
N THR A 96 -8.96 18.34 0.44
CA THR A 96 -8.23 17.07 0.40
C THR A 96 -8.06 16.55 1.83
N ARG A 97 -8.60 15.36 2.11
CA ARG A 97 -8.46 14.65 3.38
C ARG A 97 -7.19 13.81 3.34
N PHE A 98 -6.30 14.04 4.28
CA PHE A 98 -5.11 13.23 4.52
C PHE A 98 -5.43 12.16 5.55
N VAL A 99 -5.55 10.91 5.09
CA VAL A 99 -5.91 9.75 5.91
C VAL A 99 -4.63 9.01 6.31
N PRO A 100 -4.39 8.78 7.61
CA PRO A 100 -3.14 8.17 8.04
C PRO A 100 -3.06 6.69 7.65
N THR A 101 -1.85 6.29 7.27
CA THR A 101 -1.43 4.91 7.06
C THR A 101 -0.06 4.68 7.71
N LYS A 102 0.35 3.44 7.90
CA LYS A 102 1.65 3.14 8.50
C LYS A 102 2.65 2.75 7.45
N LEU A 103 3.81 3.39 7.52
CA LEU A 103 4.97 3.06 6.70
C LEU A 103 5.99 2.35 7.58
N VAL A 104 6.42 1.16 7.18
CA VAL A 104 7.38 0.32 7.90
C VAL A 104 8.68 0.30 7.10
N ASP A 105 9.76 0.83 7.68
CA ASP A 105 11.09 0.73 7.09
C ASP A 105 11.64 -0.68 7.35
N VAL A 106 11.41 -1.59 6.40
CA VAL A 106 11.87 -2.97 6.50
C VAL A 106 13.38 -3.01 6.29
N ALA A 107 14.08 -3.80 7.10
CA ALA A 107 15.54 -3.95 7.01
C ALA A 107 15.97 -4.26 5.57
N GLY A 108 17.10 -3.68 5.15
CA GLY A 108 17.60 -3.87 3.77
C GLY A 108 17.81 -5.34 3.44
N LEU A 109 17.30 -5.75 2.28
CA LEU A 109 17.47 -7.10 1.78
C LEU A 109 18.91 -7.29 1.31
N ILE A 110 19.54 -8.37 1.81
CA ILE A 110 20.85 -8.82 1.35
C ILE A 110 20.73 -10.23 0.77
N PRO A 111 21.55 -10.61 -0.22
CA PRO A 111 21.52 -11.94 -0.82
C PRO A 111 21.60 -13.07 0.21
N GLY A 112 20.71 -14.08 0.07
CA GLY A 112 20.61 -15.22 1.00
C GLY A 112 19.82 -14.95 2.29
N ALA A 113 19.03 -13.89 2.35
CA ALA A 113 18.15 -13.61 3.49
C ALA A 113 17.15 -14.74 3.75
N HIS A 114 16.68 -15.44 2.71
CA HIS A 114 15.77 -16.59 2.79
C HIS A 114 16.38 -17.79 3.53
N GLU A 115 17.71 -17.93 3.57
CA GLU A 115 18.41 -19.00 4.30
C GLU A 115 18.49 -18.76 5.83
N GLY A 116 17.93 -17.64 6.32
CA GLY A 116 17.91 -17.29 7.74
C GLY A 116 19.23 -16.73 8.27
N ASN A 117 20.15 -16.32 7.40
CA ASN A 117 21.43 -15.76 7.78
C ASN A 117 21.28 -14.31 8.28
N GLY A 118 21.72 -14.03 9.48
CA GLY A 118 21.81 -12.67 10.03
C GLY A 118 20.47 -11.98 10.28
N LEU A 119 20.23 -10.85 9.62
CA LEU A 119 19.00 -10.05 9.74
C LEU A 119 17.76 -10.66 9.03
N GLY A 120 17.91 -11.81 8.35
CA GLY A 120 16.84 -12.44 7.58
C GLY A 120 15.58 -12.71 8.41
N ASN A 121 15.69 -13.18 9.65
CA ASN A 121 14.53 -13.41 10.52
C ASN A 121 13.79 -12.11 10.90
N GLN A 122 14.53 -11.00 11.10
CA GLN A 122 13.92 -9.70 11.38
C GLN A 122 13.19 -9.18 10.15
N PHE A 123 13.84 -9.22 8.97
CA PHE A 123 13.23 -8.86 7.69
C PHE A 123 11.91 -9.60 7.45
N LEU A 124 11.90 -10.92 7.68
CA LEU A 124 10.72 -11.76 7.51
C LEU A 124 9.60 -11.40 8.52
N SER A 125 9.98 -11.07 9.76
CA SER A 125 9.01 -10.63 10.78
C SER A 125 8.37 -9.30 10.38
N ASP A 126 9.18 -8.34 9.93
CA ASP A 126 8.71 -7.01 9.51
C ASP A 126 7.79 -7.12 8.29
N LEU A 127 8.14 -7.97 7.31
CA LEU A 127 7.30 -8.25 6.14
C LEU A 127 5.94 -8.84 6.49
N ASN A 128 5.87 -9.74 7.47
CA ASN A 128 4.61 -10.37 7.86
C ASN A 128 3.59 -9.35 8.40
N GLU A 129 4.08 -8.24 8.96
CA GLU A 129 3.24 -7.19 9.49
C GLU A 129 2.69 -6.23 8.43
N THR A 130 3.21 -6.28 7.19
CA THR A 130 2.80 -5.37 6.11
C THR A 130 1.69 -5.96 5.24
N ASP A 131 0.86 -5.11 4.65
CA ASP A 131 -0.24 -5.48 3.75
C ASP A 131 0.17 -5.39 2.27
N VAL A 132 1.06 -4.44 1.96
CA VAL A 132 1.57 -4.18 0.61
C VAL A 132 3.02 -3.71 0.71
N LEU A 133 3.80 -3.90 -0.35
CA LEU A 133 5.19 -3.45 -0.41
C LEU A 133 5.36 -2.30 -1.39
N VAL A 134 6.21 -1.35 -1.03
CA VAL A 134 6.80 -0.38 -1.94
C VAL A 134 8.28 -0.72 -2.08
N HIS A 135 8.65 -1.26 -3.22
CA HIS A 135 10.02 -1.60 -3.56
C HIS A 135 10.73 -0.38 -4.13
N VAL A 136 11.59 0.23 -3.33
CA VAL A 136 12.41 1.37 -3.75
C VAL A 136 13.60 0.85 -4.53
N VAL A 137 13.71 1.22 -5.80
CA VAL A 137 14.76 0.78 -6.72
C VAL A 137 15.55 1.99 -7.23
N ASP A 138 16.87 1.87 -7.27
CA ASP A 138 17.77 2.87 -7.83
C ASP A 138 17.77 2.78 -9.36
N PHE A 139 17.01 3.66 -10.01
CA PHE A 139 16.92 3.70 -11.47
C PHE A 139 18.11 4.42 -12.13
N SER A 140 18.94 5.15 -11.36
CA SER A 140 20.16 5.77 -11.90
C SER A 140 21.24 4.74 -12.29
N GLY A 141 21.19 3.55 -11.69
CA GLY A 141 22.21 2.53 -11.90
C GLY A 141 23.56 2.83 -11.25
N GLU A 142 23.59 3.75 -10.26
CA GLU A 142 24.81 4.15 -9.55
C GLU A 142 25.21 3.21 -8.42
N THR A 143 24.37 2.20 -8.10
CA THR A 143 24.63 1.22 -7.05
C THR A 143 24.43 -0.20 -7.56
N ASP A 144 25.34 -1.13 -7.19
CA ASP A 144 25.19 -2.56 -7.48
C ASP A 144 24.24 -3.27 -6.50
N LEU A 145 24.09 -4.60 -6.60
CA LEU A 145 23.20 -5.40 -5.75
C LEU A 145 23.56 -5.33 -4.25
N GLU A 146 24.81 -5.12 -3.93
CA GLU A 146 25.32 -4.97 -2.57
C GLU A 146 25.16 -3.52 -2.04
N GLY A 147 24.76 -2.59 -2.92
CA GLY A 147 24.60 -1.16 -2.61
C GLY A 147 25.91 -0.37 -2.66
N GLU A 148 26.96 -0.97 -3.26
CA GLU A 148 28.25 -0.29 -3.47
C GLU A 148 28.18 0.58 -4.74
N PRO A 149 28.91 1.71 -4.75
CA PRO A 149 28.93 2.60 -5.92
C PRO A 149 29.42 1.90 -7.19
N THR A 150 28.67 2.05 -8.28
CA THR A 150 28.99 1.50 -9.60
C THR A 150 28.50 2.45 -10.70
N GLU A 151 28.70 2.07 -11.96
CA GLU A 151 28.15 2.77 -13.12
C GLU A 151 27.39 1.78 -14.01
N GLY A 152 26.18 2.15 -14.43
CA GLY A 152 25.39 1.39 -15.41
C GLY A 152 24.87 0.05 -14.87
N HIS A 153 24.55 -0.04 -13.58
CA HIS A 153 23.80 -1.18 -13.03
C HIS A 153 22.37 -1.16 -13.59
N ASP A 154 21.91 -2.30 -14.07
CA ASP A 154 20.58 -2.46 -14.62
C ASP A 154 19.53 -2.62 -13.50
N PRO A 155 18.56 -1.69 -13.35
CA PRO A 155 17.53 -1.76 -12.30
C PRO A 155 16.67 -3.03 -12.34
N ARG A 156 16.55 -3.67 -13.50
CA ARG A 156 15.81 -4.95 -13.65
C ARG A 156 16.39 -6.04 -12.76
N LYS A 157 17.69 -6.01 -12.50
CA LYS A 157 18.34 -6.96 -11.58
C LYS A 157 17.90 -6.79 -10.13
N ASP A 158 17.66 -5.55 -9.71
CA ASP A 158 17.17 -5.26 -8.36
C ASP A 158 15.73 -5.75 -8.19
N ILE A 159 14.91 -5.52 -9.22
CA ILE A 159 13.51 -5.99 -9.24
C ILE A 159 13.48 -7.52 -9.15
N ALA A 160 14.18 -8.20 -10.05
CA ALA A 160 14.23 -9.65 -10.08
C ALA A 160 14.81 -10.26 -8.81
N PHE A 161 15.85 -9.63 -8.25
CA PHE A 161 16.48 -10.09 -7.01
C PHE A 161 15.51 -10.12 -5.82
N LEU A 162 14.73 -9.06 -5.60
CA LEU A 162 13.75 -9.04 -4.50
C LEU A 162 12.66 -10.10 -4.71
N GLU A 163 12.15 -10.22 -5.93
CA GLU A 163 11.13 -11.21 -6.24
C GLU A 163 11.63 -12.63 -5.99
N GLU A 164 12.85 -12.95 -6.42
CA GLU A 164 13.46 -14.26 -6.23
C GLU A 164 13.66 -14.59 -4.76
N GLU A 165 14.19 -13.67 -3.95
CA GLU A 165 14.37 -13.87 -2.51
C GLU A 165 13.03 -14.12 -1.79
N LEU A 166 11.98 -13.38 -2.15
CA LEU A 166 10.64 -13.58 -1.59
C LEU A 166 10.04 -14.92 -2.05
N ASP A 167 10.16 -15.27 -3.34
CA ASP A 167 9.66 -16.53 -3.88
C ASP A 167 10.32 -17.73 -3.17
N GLN A 168 11.63 -17.71 -2.97
CA GLN A 168 12.37 -18.74 -2.24
C GLN A 168 11.95 -18.86 -0.77
N TRP A 169 11.68 -17.74 -0.13
CA TRP A 169 11.18 -17.75 1.24
C TRP A 169 9.79 -18.39 1.33
N TYR A 170 8.87 -18.01 0.45
CA TYR A 170 7.54 -18.60 0.38
C TYR A 170 7.60 -20.09 0.08
N LEU A 171 8.49 -20.50 -0.83
CA LEU A 171 8.76 -21.91 -1.14
C LEU A 171 9.21 -22.67 0.11
N GLY A 172 10.16 -22.13 0.87
CA GLY A 172 10.64 -22.78 2.10
C GLY A 172 9.57 -22.90 3.19
N VAL A 173 8.55 -22.04 3.22
CA VAL A 173 7.39 -22.16 4.12
C VAL A 173 6.40 -23.20 3.58
N LEU A 174 6.14 -23.18 2.26
CA LEU A 174 5.29 -24.13 1.57
C LEU A 174 5.79 -25.58 1.75
N GLU A 175 7.09 -25.81 1.55
CA GLU A 175 7.72 -27.13 1.69
C GLU A 175 7.55 -27.71 3.10
N LYS A 176 7.65 -26.89 4.13
CA LYS A 176 7.38 -27.32 5.52
C LYS A 176 5.94 -27.81 5.69
N GLY A 177 4.97 -27.17 5.03
CA GLY A 177 3.57 -27.62 5.03
C GLY A 177 3.42 -28.96 4.29
N ILE A 178 4.05 -29.11 3.14
CA ILE A 178 4.05 -30.37 2.38
C ILE A 178 4.69 -31.51 3.19
N ASP A 179 5.83 -31.26 3.84
CA ASP A 179 6.50 -32.28 4.68
C ASP A 179 5.64 -32.70 5.88
N ARG A 180 4.91 -31.78 6.49
CA ARG A 180 3.98 -32.09 7.58
C ARG A 180 2.84 -32.95 7.08
N TYR A 181 2.24 -32.61 5.97
CA TYR A 181 1.19 -33.41 5.33
C TYR A 181 1.68 -34.82 5.03
N ALA A 182 2.84 -34.96 4.38
CA ALA A 182 3.44 -36.25 4.03
C ALA A 182 3.84 -37.11 5.25
N SER A 183 4.16 -36.49 6.40
CA SER A 183 4.56 -37.23 7.61
C SER A 183 3.41 -37.89 8.36
N GLY A 184 2.16 -37.71 7.93
CA GLY A 184 0.97 -38.31 8.50
C GLY A 184 0.62 -37.80 9.91
N TYR A 185 1.08 -36.60 10.29
CA TYR A 185 0.60 -35.88 11.48
C TYR A 185 -0.84 -35.36 11.28
N THR A 186 -1.29 -35.35 10.04
CA THR A 186 -2.66 -35.04 9.62
C THR A 186 -3.52 -36.32 9.64
N THR A 187 -4.82 -36.19 9.83
CA THR A 187 -5.74 -37.32 9.74
C THR A 187 -5.91 -37.74 8.26
N GLU A 188 -6.30 -38.98 7.97
CA GLU A 188 -6.50 -39.47 6.59
C GLU A 188 -7.56 -38.68 5.79
N ASP A 189 -8.31 -37.80 6.47
CA ASP A 189 -9.34 -36.94 5.86
C ASP A 189 -8.89 -35.47 5.64
N ASP A 190 -7.70 -35.08 6.12
CA ASP A 190 -7.23 -33.68 5.98
C ASP A 190 -6.73 -33.43 4.55
N ALA A 191 -7.19 -32.35 3.94
CA ALA A 191 -6.81 -31.96 2.60
C ALA A 191 -5.50 -31.15 2.62
N ILE A 192 -4.70 -31.23 1.54
CA ILE A 192 -3.44 -30.48 1.43
C ILE A 192 -3.66 -28.96 1.56
N GLU A 193 -4.74 -28.44 1.02
CA GLU A 193 -5.09 -27.02 1.10
C GLU A 193 -5.31 -26.54 2.54
N GLU A 194 -5.87 -27.38 3.41
CA GLU A 194 -6.08 -27.08 4.82
C GLU A 194 -4.74 -27.00 5.58
N GLU A 195 -3.85 -27.98 5.38
CA GLU A 195 -2.52 -27.97 6.01
C GLU A 195 -1.67 -26.77 5.52
N LEU A 196 -1.71 -26.45 4.23
CA LEU A 196 -1.01 -25.30 3.68
C LEU A 196 -1.57 -23.99 4.23
N ALA A 197 -2.89 -23.84 4.37
CA ALA A 197 -3.49 -22.65 4.98
C ALA A 197 -3.03 -22.46 6.42
N VAL A 198 -2.95 -23.54 7.21
CA VAL A 198 -2.40 -23.50 8.57
C VAL A 198 -0.94 -23.09 8.58
N GLN A 199 -0.11 -23.70 7.74
CA GLN A 199 1.33 -23.41 7.67
C GLN A 199 1.62 -21.98 7.19
N MET A 200 0.81 -21.48 6.26
CA MET A 200 0.95 -20.15 5.65
C MET A 200 0.08 -19.07 6.30
N SER A 201 -0.53 -19.36 7.44
CA SER A 201 -1.42 -18.43 8.17
C SER A 201 -0.75 -17.09 8.53
N ALA A 202 0.58 -17.09 8.71
CA ALA A 202 1.36 -15.87 8.92
C ALA A 202 1.27 -14.89 7.74
N PHE A 203 0.96 -15.37 6.52
CA PHE A 203 0.71 -14.55 5.33
C PHE A 203 -0.76 -14.17 5.16
N LYS A 204 -1.59 -14.40 6.18
CA LYS A 204 -3.03 -14.10 6.16
C LYS A 204 -3.80 -14.90 5.08
N THR A 205 -3.31 -16.09 4.71
CA THR A 205 -3.99 -16.99 3.77
C THR A 205 -5.03 -17.86 4.49
N ASN A 206 -6.05 -18.24 3.75
CA ASN A 206 -7.07 -19.21 4.18
C ASN A 206 -7.17 -20.38 3.18
N GLU A 207 -7.93 -21.42 3.57
CA GLU A 207 -8.10 -22.65 2.79
C GLU A 207 -8.67 -22.37 1.37
N ASP A 208 -9.68 -21.52 1.27
CA ASP A 208 -10.32 -21.21 -0.02
C ASP A 208 -9.36 -20.51 -0.98
N GLU A 209 -8.51 -19.62 -0.46
CA GLU A 209 -7.46 -18.97 -1.23
C GLU A 209 -6.41 -19.96 -1.71
N ILE A 210 -5.87 -20.80 -0.83
CA ILE A 210 -4.91 -21.84 -1.22
C ILE A 210 -5.52 -22.77 -2.26
N LYS A 211 -6.75 -23.22 -2.05
CA LYS A 211 -7.50 -24.07 -3.00
C LYS A 211 -7.67 -23.40 -4.38
N ARG A 212 -7.95 -22.12 -4.40
CA ARG A 212 -8.05 -21.33 -5.63
C ARG A 212 -6.69 -21.24 -6.34
N LEU A 213 -5.60 -21.01 -5.59
CA LEU A 213 -4.25 -20.91 -6.12
C LEU A 213 -3.74 -22.24 -6.69
N ILE A 214 -3.96 -23.36 -6.01
CA ILE A 214 -3.66 -24.72 -6.51
C ILE A 214 -4.37 -24.97 -7.86
N ARG A 215 -5.64 -24.55 -7.98
CA ARG A 215 -6.37 -24.67 -9.25
C ARG A 215 -5.86 -23.76 -10.35
N ARG A 216 -5.39 -22.57 -9.99
CA ARG A 216 -4.87 -21.57 -10.95
C ARG A 216 -3.53 -22.00 -11.53
N THR A 217 -2.67 -22.61 -10.73
CA THR A 217 -1.37 -23.13 -11.14
C THR A 217 -1.44 -24.52 -11.81
N ASP A 218 -2.61 -25.19 -11.75
CA ASP A 218 -2.84 -26.53 -12.33
C ASP A 218 -1.91 -27.64 -11.78
N VAL A 219 -1.32 -27.44 -10.59
CA VAL A 219 -0.39 -28.41 -9.97
C VAL A 219 -1.13 -29.62 -9.38
N GLY A 220 -2.47 -29.56 -9.26
CA GLY A 220 -3.28 -30.62 -8.65
C GLY A 220 -3.24 -30.63 -7.12
N PHE A 221 -4.05 -31.48 -6.50
CA PHE A 221 -4.19 -31.57 -5.03
C PHE A 221 -3.38 -32.71 -4.40
N ASP A 222 -2.55 -33.39 -5.17
CA ASP A 222 -1.69 -34.46 -4.68
C ASP A 222 -0.23 -34.01 -4.70
N PRO A 223 0.33 -33.60 -3.52
CA PRO A 223 1.67 -33.04 -3.46
C PRO A 223 2.79 -34.08 -3.74
N GLU A 224 2.49 -35.39 -3.74
CA GLU A 224 3.47 -36.41 -4.15
C GLU A 224 3.82 -36.32 -5.64
N GLY A 225 2.93 -35.72 -6.42
CA GLY A 225 3.14 -35.50 -7.86
C GLY A 225 3.83 -34.16 -8.20
N TRP A 226 4.07 -33.28 -7.24
CA TRP A 226 4.63 -31.95 -7.49
C TRP A 226 6.13 -32.00 -7.71
N GLU A 227 6.57 -31.48 -8.85
CA GLU A 227 7.98 -31.19 -9.11
C GLU A 227 8.42 -29.90 -8.41
N ASP A 228 9.71 -29.67 -8.29
CA ASP A 228 10.23 -28.43 -7.66
C ASP A 228 9.76 -27.15 -8.38
N ALA A 229 9.56 -27.22 -9.70
CA ALA A 229 8.99 -26.13 -10.49
C ALA A 229 7.54 -25.83 -10.12
N ASP A 230 6.73 -26.87 -9.85
CA ASP A 230 5.32 -26.71 -9.45
C ASP A 230 5.19 -26.05 -8.09
N LYS A 231 6.04 -26.48 -7.14
CA LYS A 231 6.09 -25.89 -5.79
C LYS A 231 6.50 -24.42 -5.85
N LEU A 232 7.53 -24.09 -6.65
CA LEU A 232 7.99 -22.72 -6.82
C LEU A 232 6.91 -21.83 -7.46
N GLU A 233 6.22 -22.33 -8.48
CA GLU A 233 5.13 -21.61 -9.14
C GLU A 233 3.97 -21.34 -8.16
N LEU A 234 3.57 -22.33 -7.37
CA LEU A 234 2.55 -22.16 -6.35
C LEU A 234 2.99 -21.14 -5.27
N ALA A 235 4.24 -21.23 -4.79
CA ALA A 235 4.81 -20.30 -3.83
C ALA A 235 4.79 -18.86 -4.37
N ARG A 236 5.17 -18.67 -5.64
CA ARG A 236 5.15 -17.39 -6.34
C ARG A 236 3.74 -16.80 -6.44
N GLU A 237 2.76 -17.62 -6.79
CA GLU A 237 1.38 -17.16 -6.90
C GLU A 237 0.77 -16.82 -5.53
N ILE A 238 1.14 -17.56 -4.47
CA ILE A 238 0.75 -17.20 -3.10
C ILE A 238 1.40 -15.88 -2.70
N ARG A 239 2.69 -15.68 -2.98
CA ARG A 239 3.38 -14.41 -2.69
C ARG A 239 2.72 -13.23 -3.40
N LYS A 240 2.45 -13.33 -4.69
CA LYS A 240 1.80 -12.26 -5.48
C LYS A 240 0.44 -11.85 -4.89
N GLU A 241 -0.32 -12.82 -4.41
CA GLU A 241 -1.65 -12.58 -3.82
C GLU A 241 -1.55 -11.92 -2.43
N THR A 242 -0.60 -12.37 -1.61
CA THR A 242 -0.50 -11.98 -0.20
C THR A 242 0.46 -10.83 0.08
N LYS A 243 1.37 -10.56 -0.83
CA LYS A 243 2.36 -9.46 -0.77
C LYS A 243 2.47 -8.77 -2.12
N PRO A 244 1.38 -8.11 -2.54
CA PRO A 244 1.42 -7.30 -3.75
C PRO A 244 2.41 -6.14 -3.59
N MET A 245 2.96 -5.64 -4.70
CA MET A 245 4.08 -4.72 -4.67
C MET A 245 3.94 -3.62 -5.73
N VAL A 246 4.36 -2.41 -5.34
CA VAL A 246 4.60 -1.26 -6.22
C VAL A 246 6.10 -1.01 -6.29
N ILE A 247 6.63 -0.72 -7.46
CA ILE A 247 8.01 -0.31 -7.63
C ILE A 247 8.09 1.21 -7.64
N ALA A 248 8.80 1.79 -6.69
CA ALA A 248 9.17 3.20 -6.70
C ALA A 248 10.50 3.33 -7.44
N ALA A 249 10.44 3.75 -8.70
CA ALA A 249 11.61 4.03 -9.53
C ALA A 249 12.27 5.31 -9.01
N ASN A 250 13.20 5.17 -8.07
CA ASN A 250 13.79 6.30 -7.37
C ASN A 250 15.02 6.87 -8.11
N LYS A 251 15.40 8.10 -7.75
CA LYS A 251 16.44 8.94 -8.34
C LYS A 251 16.12 9.39 -9.77
N MET A 252 14.82 9.50 -10.09
CA MET A 252 14.35 9.97 -11.40
C MET A 252 14.75 11.42 -11.73
N ASP A 253 15.35 12.11 -10.79
CA ASP A 253 16.00 13.43 -10.98
C ASP A 253 17.34 13.35 -11.75
N THR A 254 17.77 12.14 -12.17
CA THR A 254 18.98 11.92 -13.00
C THR A 254 18.62 11.48 -14.43
N PRO A 255 19.38 11.91 -15.46
CA PRO A 255 19.09 11.50 -16.83
C PRO A 255 19.18 9.98 -17.04
N GLU A 256 20.13 9.32 -16.40
CA GLU A 256 20.33 7.88 -16.48
C GLU A 256 19.11 7.10 -15.96
N ALA A 257 18.47 7.61 -14.90
CA ALA A 257 17.26 6.99 -14.37
C ALA A 257 16.07 7.16 -15.32
N GLN A 258 15.95 8.29 -15.99
CA GLN A 258 14.93 8.57 -16.99
C GLN A 258 15.05 7.62 -18.19
N ASP A 259 16.26 7.46 -18.70
CA ASP A 259 16.55 6.51 -19.80
C ASP A 259 16.19 5.06 -19.41
N ASN A 260 16.60 4.62 -18.23
CA ASN A 260 16.26 3.27 -17.71
C ASN A 260 14.75 3.10 -17.49
N TYR A 261 14.07 4.14 -16.99
CA TYR A 261 12.64 4.11 -16.78
C TYR A 261 11.87 3.96 -18.10
N GLU A 262 12.23 4.75 -19.11
CA GLU A 262 11.63 4.67 -20.44
C GLU A 262 11.87 3.30 -21.09
N GLU A 263 13.08 2.75 -20.96
CA GLU A 263 13.42 1.43 -21.49
C GLU A 263 12.59 0.32 -20.82
N ILE A 264 12.50 0.33 -19.49
CA ILE A 264 11.81 -0.74 -18.73
C ILE A 264 10.29 -0.66 -18.91
N THR A 265 9.70 0.54 -18.86
CA THR A 265 8.25 0.70 -19.00
C THR A 265 7.73 0.46 -20.42
N ASN A 266 8.59 0.55 -21.42
CA ASN A 266 8.26 0.19 -22.81
C ASN A 266 8.53 -1.29 -23.14
N ASP A 267 9.13 -2.06 -22.23
CA ASP A 267 9.39 -3.47 -22.44
C ASP A 267 8.17 -4.31 -22.04
N PRO A 268 7.58 -5.10 -22.98
CA PRO A 268 6.41 -5.94 -22.69
C PRO A 268 6.62 -6.96 -21.56
N GLU A 269 7.86 -7.34 -21.27
CA GLU A 269 8.18 -8.26 -20.17
C GLU A 269 7.79 -7.67 -18.82
N TYR A 270 7.87 -6.33 -18.68
CA TYR A 270 7.60 -5.60 -17.43
C TYR A 270 6.23 -4.91 -17.39
N GLU A 271 5.37 -5.07 -18.41
CA GLU A 271 4.01 -4.49 -18.46
C GLU A 271 3.13 -4.89 -17.27
N HIS A 272 3.42 -6.01 -16.63
CA HIS A 272 2.69 -6.51 -15.47
C HIS A 272 3.06 -5.81 -14.16
N LEU A 273 4.14 -5.04 -14.13
CA LEU A 273 4.61 -4.32 -12.96
C LEU A 273 3.97 -2.94 -12.84
N THR A 274 3.64 -2.56 -11.61
CA THR A 274 3.22 -1.19 -11.30
C THR A 274 4.44 -0.39 -10.90
N ILE A 275 4.92 0.50 -11.80
CA ILE A 275 6.14 1.29 -11.61
C ILE A 275 5.77 2.77 -11.51
N VAL A 276 6.14 3.42 -10.41
CA VAL A 276 5.90 4.84 -10.16
C VAL A 276 7.22 5.60 -10.21
N PRO A 277 7.39 6.59 -11.11
CA PRO A 277 8.59 7.43 -11.14
C PRO A 277 8.67 8.28 -9.88
N CYS A 278 9.85 8.34 -9.26
CA CYS A 278 10.02 8.93 -7.94
C CYS A 278 11.37 9.64 -7.79
N SER A 279 11.37 10.80 -7.13
CA SER A 279 12.55 11.42 -6.55
C SER A 279 12.29 11.71 -5.07
N ALA A 280 12.75 10.81 -4.21
CA ALA A 280 12.69 11.02 -2.75
C ALA A 280 13.52 12.25 -2.31
N HIS A 281 14.51 12.66 -3.12
CA HIS A 281 15.30 13.84 -2.89
C HIS A 281 14.49 15.13 -3.13
N ALA A 282 13.75 15.17 -4.24
CA ALA A 282 12.88 16.32 -4.58
C ALA A 282 11.78 16.50 -3.53
N GLU A 283 11.09 15.42 -3.14
CA GLU A 283 10.05 15.47 -2.11
C GLU A 283 10.60 16.00 -0.78
N LYS A 284 11.74 15.45 -0.33
CA LYS A 284 12.37 15.89 0.91
C LYS A 284 12.81 17.36 0.84
N ALA A 285 13.30 17.81 -0.32
CA ALA A 285 13.72 19.21 -0.51
C ALA A 285 12.51 20.14 -0.43
N LEU A 286 11.41 19.82 -1.11
CA LEU A 286 10.17 20.60 -1.08
C LEU A 286 9.58 20.69 0.34
N LYS A 287 9.44 19.56 1.04
CA LYS A 287 8.94 19.56 2.42
C LYS A 287 9.83 20.36 3.37
N SER A 288 11.16 20.28 3.19
CA SER A 288 12.08 21.06 4.01
C SER A 288 11.98 22.57 3.71
N ALA A 289 11.75 22.94 2.44
CA ALA A 289 11.55 24.32 2.03
C ALA A 289 10.21 24.87 2.53
N ASP A 290 9.17 24.07 2.53
CA ASP A 290 7.85 24.37 3.07
C ASP A 290 7.92 24.62 4.58
N GLN A 291 8.50 23.71 5.35
CA GLN A 291 8.75 23.88 6.78
C GLN A 291 9.58 25.12 7.13
N ALA A 292 10.46 25.54 6.22
CA ALA A 292 11.24 26.76 6.37
C ALA A 292 10.47 28.04 5.96
N GLY A 293 9.23 27.91 5.46
CA GLY A 293 8.43 29.02 4.96
C GLY A 293 8.98 29.64 3.66
N VAL A 294 9.71 28.87 2.88
CA VAL A 294 10.32 29.29 1.61
C VAL A 294 9.37 29.01 0.45
N VAL A 295 8.71 27.87 0.47
CA VAL A 295 7.68 27.51 -0.49
C VAL A 295 6.37 27.20 0.23
N ASP A 296 5.27 27.20 -0.50
CA ASP A 296 3.98 26.61 -0.12
C ASP A 296 3.80 25.37 -0.99
N TYR A 297 3.89 24.19 -0.36
CA TYR A 297 3.88 22.89 -1.06
C TYR A 297 3.05 21.87 -0.30
N ARG A 298 2.11 21.27 -0.98
CA ARG A 298 1.33 20.16 -0.47
C ARG A 298 1.83 18.83 -1.06
N PRO A 299 2.13 17.82 -0.22
CA PRO A 299 2.64 16.53 -0.68
C PRO A 299 1.78 15.91 -1.80
N GLY A 300 2.44 15.58 -2.90
CA GLY A 300 1.81 14.98 -4.07
C GLY A 300 1.20 15.97 -5.07
N ASP A 301 1.34 17.27 -4.86
CA ASP A 301 0.95 18.27 -5.85
C ASP A 301 1.96 18.32 -7.01
N GLU A 302 1.46 18.76 -8.16
CA GLU A 302 2.25 18.89 -9.41
C GLU A 302 3.07 20.19 -9.50
N ASP A 303 2.90 21.13 -8.56
CA ASP A 303 3.63 22.40 -8.48
C ASP A 303 3.66 22.90 -7.02
N PHE A 304 4.38 23.98 -6.79
CA PHE A 304 4.50 24.68 -5.52
C PHE A 304 4.64 26.20 -5.74
N GLU A 305 4.31 27.01 -4.76
CA GLU A 305 4.50 28.46 -4.80
C GLU A 305 5.74 28.87 -3.98
N ILE A 306 6.55 29.80 -4.51
CA ILE A 306 7.65 30.41 -3.76
C ILE A 306 7.06 31.60 -2.98
N VAL A 307 7.08 31.51 -1.66
CA VAL A 307 6.47 32.51 -0.75
C VAL A 307 7.50 33.28 0.10
N GLY A 308 8.72 32.72 0.25
CA GLY A 308 9.81 33.32 1.00
C GLY A 308 10.90 33.93 0.13
N ASP A 309 11.87 34.57 0.78
CA ASP A 309 13.09 35.05 0.11
C ASP A 309 14.03 33.86 -0.15
N ILE A 310 14.52 33.74 -1.39
CA ILE A 310 15.42 32.67 -1.82
C ILE A 310 16.71 33.24 -2.41
N SER A 311 17.80 32.47 -2.31
CA SER A 311 19.07 32.75 -3.01
C SER A 311 19.00 32.25 -4.44
N ASP A 312 19.90 32.77 -5.32
CA ASP A 312 20.02 32.32 -6.72
C ASP A 312 20.26 30.79 -6.81
N GLU A 313 20.99 30.20 -5.84
CA GLU A 313 21.25 28.75 -5.80
C GLU A 313 19.98 27.95 -5.44
N GLN A 314 19.16 28.47 -4.50
CA GLN A 314 17.89 27.85 -4.15
C GLN A 314 16.88 27.96 -5.29
N GLU A 315 16.82 29.12 -5.99
CA GLU A 315 15.97 29.32 -7.15
C GLU A 315 16.29 28.30 -8.24
N GLN A 316 17.57 28.11 -8.56
CA GLN A 316 18.01 27.12 -9.55
C GLN A 316 17.65 25.68 -9.15
N GLY A 317 17.81 25.32 -7.87
CA GLY A 317 17.40 23.99 -7.38
C GLY A 317 15.89 23.77 -7.44
N LEU A 318 15.10 24.78 -7.09
CA LEU A 318 13.64 24.73 -7.16
C LEU A 318 13.12 24.68 -8.61
N GLU A 319 13.79 25.36 -9.56
CA GLU A 319 13.46 25.25 -10.98
C GLU A 319 13.66 23.80 -11.50
N GLN A 320 14.75 23.13 -11.13
CA GLN A 320 14.98 21.73 -11.50
C GLN A 320 13.90 20.81 -10.95
N ILE A 321 13.48 21.04 -9.70
CA ILE A 321 12.37 20.28 -9.10
C ILE A 321 11.06 20.57 -9.85
N ARG A 322 10.78 21.81 -10.21
CA ARG A 322 9.57 22.18 -10.96
C ARG A 322 9.53 21.52 -12.35
N ASP A 323 10.67 21.47 -13.04
CA ASP A 323 10.79 20.76 -14.32
C ASP A 323 10.45 19.27 -14.14
N PHE A 324 10.98 18.64 -13.09
CA PHE A 324 10.68 17.26 -12.73
C PHE A 324 9.18 17.04 -12.43
N LEU A 325 8.57 17.89 -11.60
CA LEU A 325 7.13 17.81 -11.29
C LEU A 325 6.28 17.98 -12.56
N SER A 326 6.66 18.90 -13.44
CA SER A 326 5.97 19.14 -14.72
C SER A 326 6.01 17.94 -15.65
N GLU A 327 7.07 17.15 -15.62
CA GLU A 327 7.25 15.95 -16.45
C GLU A 327 6.49 14.74 -15.90
N TYR A 328 6.56 14.51 -14.57
CA TYR A 328 6.03 13.30 -13.93
C TYR A 328 4.74 13.54 -13.12
N GLY A 329 4.26 14.77 -13.01
CA GLY A 329 3.02 15.14 -12.33
C GLY A 329 3.15 15.28 -10.81
N ALA A 330 4.20 14.75 -10.20
CA ALA A 330 4.51 14.86 -8.77
C ALA A 330 5.93 14.36 -8.48
N SER A 331 6.38 14.46 -7.21
CA SER A 331 7.66 13.89 -6.77
C SER A 331 7.68 12.34 -6.79
N GLY A 332 6.51 11.71 -6.85
CA GLY A 332 6.32 10.26 -6.89
C GLY A 332 6.23 9.58 -5.51
N VAL A 333 6.72 10.18 -4.43
CA VAL A 333 6.67 9.58 -3.08
C VAL A 333 5.23 9.36 -2.63
N GLN A 334 4.41 10.40 -2.72
CA GLN A 334 2.99 10.35 -2.38
C GLN A 334 2.23 9.41 -3.32
N ALA A 335 2.50 9.50 -4.62
CA ALA A 335 1.89 8.65 -5.64
C ALA A 335 2.17 7.15 -5.40
N ALA A 336 3.40 6.77 -5.03
CA ALA A 336 3.73 5.37 -4.76
C ALA A 336 2.95 4.79 -3.56
N ILE A 337 2.74 5.59 -2.51
CA ILE A 337 1.93 5.22 -1.34
C ILE A 337 0.45 5.07 -1.73
N GLU A 338 -0.09 6.01 -2.48
CA GLU A 338 -1.48 6.02 -2.94
C GLU A 338 -1.74 4.86 -3.90
N THR A 339 -0.86 4.64 -4.86
CA THR A 339 -0.94 3.49 -5.78
C THR A 339 -0.91 2.16 -5.04
N ALA A 340 -0.07 2.03 -4.00
CA ALA A 340 -0.02 0.82 -3.19
C ALA A 340 -1.37 0.50 -2.51
N LEU A 341 -2.08 1.51 -2.01
CA LEU A 341 -3.35 1.31 -1.32
C LEU A 341 -4.55 1.30 -2.28
N PHE A 342 -4.62 2.23 -3.22
CA PHE A 342 -5.84 2.42 -4.02
C PHE A 342 -5.85 1.60 -5.32
N ASP A 343 -4.69 1.40 -5.96
CA ASP A 343 -4.63 0.67 -7.23
C ASP A 343 -4.25 -0.80 -7.05
N VAL A 344 -3.38 -1.10 -6.07
CA VAL A 344 -2.85 -2.46 -5.86
C VAL A 344 -3.66 -3.23 -4.81
N LEU A 345 -3.95 -2.63 -3.64
CA LEU A 345 -4.84 -3.22 -2.64
C LEU A 345 -6.32 -2.91 -2.89
N GLU A 346 -6.63 -2.00 -3.81
CA GLU A 346 -7.99 -1.55 -4.16
C GLU A 346 -8.80 -1.09 -2.93
N VAL A 347 -8.11 -0.47 -1.95
CA VAL A 347 -8.71 -0.01 -0.70
C VAL A 347 -9.77 1.05 -0.98
N THR A 348 -10.90 0.94 -0.30
CA THR A 348 -12.05 1.84 -0.47
C THR A 348 -12.14 2.84 0.68
N PRO A 349 -11.96 4.16 0.46
CA PRO A 349 -12.17 5.18 1.47
C PRO A 349 -13.66 5.45 1.67
N VAL A 350 -14.12 5.44 2.94
CA VAL A 350 -15.52 5.63 3.34
C VAL A 350 -15.63 6.58 4.51
N PHE A 351 -16.62 7.45 4.48
CA PHE A 351 -16.90 8.40 5.54
C PHE A 351 -18.12 7.97 6.38
N PRO A 352 -17.99 7.77 7.69
CA PRO A 352 -19.15 7.56 8.54
C PRO A 352 -19.95 8.86 8.67
N GLY A 353 -21.20 8.84 8.23
CA GLY A 353 -22.17 9.89 8.47
C GLY A 353 -22.81 9.79 9.86
N GLY A 354 -23.38 10.88 10.36
CA GLY A 354 -24.05 10.93 11.66
C GLY A 354 -25.57 11.01 11.54
N ALA A 355 -26.26 10.68 12.63
CA ALA A 355 -27.73 10.60 12.74
C ALA A 355 -28.49 11.91 12.50
N ASN A 356 -27.79 13.04 12.39
CA ASN A 356 -28.41 14.37 12.17
C ASN A 356 -27.62 15.15 11.10
N GLY A 357 -27.30 14.50 9.99
CA GLY A 357 -26.46 15.04 8.94
C GLY A 357 -25.05 14.43 8.95
N LEU A 358 -24.00 15.25 8.84
CA LEU A 358 -22.61 14.78 8.81
C LEU A 358 -21.91 14.80 10.16
N GLY A 359 -22.58 15.33 11.19
CA GLY A 359 -21.99 15.54 12.52
C GLY A 359 -22.20 14.36 13.46
N ASN A 360 -21.19 14.07 14.28
CA ASN A 360 -21.34 13.18 15.42
C ASN A 360 -22.03 13.91 16.61
N GLU A 361 -22.24 13.21 17.75
CA GLU A 361 -22.85 13.77 18.95
C GLU A 361 -22.09 14.97 19.54
N ARG A 362 -20.81 15.16 19.19
CA ARG A 362 -19.97 16.28 19.64
C ARG A 362 -20.06 17.49 18.70
N GLY A 363 -20.73 17.33 17.56
CA GLY A 363 -20.82 18.34 16.50
C GLY A 363 -19.61 18.38 15.58
N GLU A 364 -18.77 17.35 15.59
CA GLU A 364 -17.64 17.19 14.66
C GLU A 364 -18.18 16.65 13.34
N VAL A 365 -17.88 17.33 12.23
CA VAL A 365 -18.38 16.99 10.89
C VAL A 365 -17.41 16.04 10.20
N LEU A 366 -17.87 14.87 9.75
CA LEU A 366 -17.09 13.81 9.11
C LEU A 366 -15.71 13.63 9.78
N PRO A 367 -15.69 13.33 11.09
CA PRO A 367 -14.45 13.33 11.87
C PRO A 367 -13.46 12.26 11.41
N ASP A 368 -13.97 11.17 10.83
CA ASP A 368 -13.17 10.04 10.44
C ASP A 368 -13.33 9.73 8.94
N CYS A 369 -12.32 9.11 8.35
CA CYS A 369 -12.36 8.47 7.03
C CYS A 369 -11.71 7.09 7.18
N TYR A 370 -12.47 6.05 6.87
CA TYR A 370 -12.03 4.66 6.99
C TYR A 370 -11.54 4.15 5.65
N LEU A 371 -10.40 3.48 5.67
CA LEU A 371 -9.90 2.72 4.53
C LEU A 371 -10.31 1.26 4.75
N ILE A 372 -11.21 0.74 3.93
CA ILE A 372 -11.74 -0.62 4.07
C ILE A 372 -11.34 -1.49 2.88
N PRO A 373 -11.31 -2.83 3.01
CA PRO A 373 -10.99 -3.72 1.90
C PRO A 373 -11.93 -3.54 0.71
N PRO A 374 -11.48 -3.86 -0.50
CA PRO A 374 -12.35 -3.86 -1.69
C PRO A 374 -13.55 -4.79 -1.51
N ASN A 375 -14.65 -4.47 -2.17
CA ASN A 375 -15.91 -5.23 -2.14
C ASN A 375 -16.53 -5.39 -0.74
N SER A 376 -16.11 -4.57 0.25
CA SER A 376 -16.73 -4.54 1.58
C SER A 376 -18.18 -4.11 1.48
N THR A 377 -19.04 -4.75 2.26
CA THR A 377 -20.46 -4.42 2.34
C THR A 377 -20.74 -3.35 3.42
N ALA A 378 -21.96 -2.82 3.43
CA ALA A 378 -22.40 -1.90 4.49
C ALA A 378 -22.35 -2.55 5.88
N GLU A 379 -22.55 -3.88 5.99
CA GLU A 379 -22.39 -4.65 7.22
C GLU A 379 -20.90 -4.73 7.62
N ASP A 380 -19.98 -5.01 6.66
CA ASP A 380 -18.54 -5.02 6.88
C ASP A 380 -18.04 -3.63 7.33
N PHE A 381 -18.57 -2.57 6.70
CA PHE A 381 -18.28 -1.21 7.15
C PHE A 381 -18.74 -0.96 8.58
N ALA A 382 -19.92 -1.43 8.97
CA ALA A 382 -20.39 -1.30 10.35
C ALA A 382 -19.46 -2.01 11.35
N TYR A 383 -18.97 -3.21 11.00
CA TYR A 383 -17.98 -3.93 11.80
C TYR A 383 -16.63 -3.18 11.86
N SER A 384 -16.23 -2.48 10.80
CA SER A 384 -15.01 -1.67 10.81
C SER A 384 -15.08 -0.48 11.76
N LEU A 385 -16.27 0.04 12.04
CA LEU A 385 -16.49 1.08 13.03
C LEU A 385 -16.38 0.55 14.46
N HIS A 386 -17.11 -0.53 14.77
CA HIS A 386 -17.05 -1.25 16.04
C HIS A 386 -17.83 -2.56 15.96
N SER A 387 -17.38 -3.60 16.66
CA SER A 387 -18.08 -4.89 16.71
C SER A 387 -19.55 -4.76 17.15
N ASP A 388 -19.84 -3.97 18.19
CA ASP A 388 -21.22 -3.77 18.67
C ASP A 388 -22.11 -3.07 17.62
N ILE A 389 -21.53 -2.23 16.75
CA ILE A 389 -22.24 -1.56 15.64
C ILE A 389 -22.56 -2.60 14.56
N GLY A 390 -21.59 -3.46 14.22
CA GLY A 390 -21.79 -4.58 13.28
C GLY A 390 -22.85 -5.57 13.79
N ASP A 391 -22.72 -6.02 15.02
CA ASP A 391 -23.68 -6.95 15.65
C ASP A 391 -25.10 -6.36 15.74
N GLY A 392 -25.20 -5.05 15.92
CA GLY A 392 -26.45 -4.31 15.99
C GLY A 392 -27.00 -3.83 14.65
N PHE A 393 -26.33 -4.12 13.52
CA PHE A 393 -26.68 -3.58 12.21
C PHE A 393 -28.11 -3.88 11.78
N LEU A 394 -28.86 -2.85 11.44
CA LEU A 394 -30.21 -2.95 10.85
C LEU A 394 -30.21 -2.65 9.34
N HIS A 395 -29.67 -1.50 9.01
CA HIS A 395 -29.49 -1.00 7.66
C HIS A 395 -28.55 0.21 7.71
N ALA A 396 -28.12 0.67 6.56
CA ALA A 396 -27.40 1.92 6.43
C ALA A 396 -28.21 2.95 5.62
N ILE A 397 -27.79 4.20 5.65
CA ILE A 397 -28.39 5.30 4.86
C ILE A 397 -27.27 5.99 4.12
N ASP A 398 -27.40 6.11 2.80
CA ASP A 398 -26.57 7.01 2.00
C ASP A 398 -26.93 8.47 2.31
N CYS A 399 -26.00 9.20 2.90
CA CYS A 399 -26.24 10.59 3.33
C CYS A 399 -26.45 11.56 2.16
N ARG A 400 -25.98 11.25 0.94
CA ARG A 400 -26.19 12.10 -0.24
C ARG A 400 -27.60 12.02 -0.77
N SER A 401 -28.13 10.80 -0.92
CA SER A 401 -29.44 10.54 -1.52
C SER A 401 -30.55 10.29 -0.48
N ASN A 402 -30.21 10.13 0.76
CA ASN A 402 -31.09 9.71 1.85
C ASN A 402 -31.76 8.34 1.56
N ARG A 403 -31.07 7.48 0.79
CA ARG A 403 -31.53 6.15 0.41
C ARG A 403 -31.11 5.12 1.46
N GLN A 404 -32.04 4.26 1.84
CA GLN A 404 -31.74 3.12 2.69
C GLN A 404 -30.93 2.08 1.91
N LEU A 405 -29.84 1.60 2.50
CA LEU A 405 -28.93 0.57 2.00
C LEU A 405 -29.09 -0.69 2.81
N GLY A 406 -29.15 -1.84 2.14
CA GLY A 406 -29.18 -3.15 2.78
C GLY A 406 -27.78 -3.58 3.26
N LYS A 407 -27.74 -4.66 4.04
CA LYS A 407 -26.49 -5.18 4.56
C LYS A 407 -25.49 -5.61 3.46
N ASP A 408 -26.02 -6.13 2.36
CA ASP A 408 -25.22 -6.63 1.22
C ASP A 408 -24.89 -5.51 0.18
N TYR A 409 -25.10 -4.23 0.52
CA TYR A 409 -24.72 -3.12 -0.33
C TYR A 409 -23.20 -3.04 -0.37
N GLU A 410 -22.60 -3.19 -1.55
CA GLU A 410 -21.16 -2.98 -1.76
C GLU A 410 -20.85 -1.49 -1.66
N VAL A 411 -19.98 -1.12 -0.74
CA VAL A 411 -19.63 0.27 -0.46
C VAL A 411 -18.71 0.79 -1.55
N GLU A 412 -19.02 1.97 -2.05
CA GLU A 412 -18.23 2.63 -3.10
C GLU A 412 -17.28 3.67 -2.50
N SER A 413 -16.23 4.01 -3.27
CA SER A 413 -15.25 5.01 -2.88
C SER A 413 -15.90 6.35 -2.56
N ARG A 414 -15.55 6.91 -1.38
CA ARG A 414 -16.06 8.17 -0.85
C ARG A 414 -17.54 8.15 -0.46
N ASP A 415 -18.14 6.98 -0.31
CA ASP A 415 -19.47 6.90 0.27
C ASP A 415 -19.53 7.59 1.64
N VAL A 416 -20.65 8.28 1.90
CA VAL A 416 -20.96 8.87 3.22
C VAL A 416 -22.16 8.13 3.78
N ILE A 417 -21.89 7.23 4.73
CA ILE A 417 -22.84 6.23 5.19
C ILE A 417 -23.15 6.39 6.68
N GLU A 418 -24.43 6.61 6.99
CA GLU A 418 -24.95 6.50 8.36
C GLU A 418 -25.35 5.05 8.65
N VAL A 419 -24.79 4.45 9.70
CA VAL A 419 -25.14 3.10 10.14
C VAL A 419 -26.24 3.17 11.20
N ILE A 420 -27.35 2.50 10.97
CA ILE A 420 -28.48 2.40 11.89
C ILE A 420 -28.45 1.05 12.61
N THR A 421 -28.46 1.10 13.94
CA THR A 421 -28.37 -0.07 14.82
C THR A 421 -29.63 -0.28 15.65
N THR A 422 -29.74 -1.44 16.25
CA THR A 422 -30.85 -1.81 17.16
C THR A 422 -30.79 -1.15 18.54
N ASN A 423 -29.69 -0.50 18.91
CA ASN A 423 -29.45 0.07 20.26
C ASN A 423 -29.52 1.57 20.24
#